data_23374973bb5cd4d7bd29f98c9782c120
#
_entry.id   23374973bb5cd4d7bd29f98c9782c120
#
_cell.length_a   1.000
_cell.length_b   1.000
_cell.length_c   1.000
_cell.angle_alpha   90.00
_cell.angle_beta   90.00
_cell.angle_gamma   90.00
#
_symmetry.space_group_name_H-M   'P 1'
#
loop_
_entity.id
_entity.type
_entity.pdbx_description
1 polymer ?
#
loop_
_entity_poly.entity_id
_entity_poly.type
_entity_poly.pdbx_seq_one_letter_code
_entity_poly.pdbx_strand_id
1 'polypeptide(L)'
;MPVPDDYEFLQNVEIPKAFLKNDPDKYLVFRVNGRSMEPLIHNADVVVIRSTPMWDDGDNKVCAVRTDEGITLKKVIIDHKMERIILQPFNMDFSVLIIDSDQTSEVSLIGVMSLQLRVF
;
A
#
# COMPACT_ATOMS: atom_id res chain seq x y z
N MET A 1 19.01 9.14 -8.84
CA MET A 1 18.38 8.26 -7.84
C MET A 1 16.89 8.17 -8.14
N PRO A 2 16.34 6.99 -8.29
CA PRO A 2 14.90 6.90 -8.51
C PRO A 2 14.16 7.48 -7.31
N VAL A 3 13.13 8.24 -7.61
CA VAL A 3 12.25 8.75 -6.57
C VAL A 3 11.47 7.56 -6.00
N PRO A 4 11.52 7.31 -4.69
CA PRO A 4 10.73 6.23 -4.13
C PRO A 4 9.23 6.48 -4.36
N ASP A 5 8.45 5.40 -4.42
CA ASP A 5 7.00 5.48 -4.53
C ASP A 5 6.42 5.84 -3.17
N ASP A 6 6.56 7.10 -2.80
CA ASP A 6 6.11 7.58 -1.51
C ASP A 6 4.67 8.05 -1.58
N TYR A 7 4.01 7.96 -0.45
CA TYR A 7 2.64 8.45 -0.27
C TYR A 7 2.64 9.58 0.72
N GLU A 8 1.99 10.66 0.35
CA GLU A 8 1.76 11.75 1.25
C GLU A 8 0.53 11.48 2.10
N PHE A 9 0.66 11.54 3.42
CA PHE A 9 -0.44 11.38 4.34
C PHE A 9 -1.37 12.60 4.26
N LEU A 10 -2.67 12.35 4.01
CA LEU A 10 -3.68 13.39 3.91
C LEU A 10 -4.47 13.46 5.21
N GLN A 11 -4.20 14.48 6.02
CA GLN A 11 -4.79 14.59 7.34
C GLN A 11 -6.26 15.04 7.33
N ASN A 12 -6.70 15.75 6.30
CA ASN A 12 -8.00 16.41 6.29
C ASN A 12 -8.87 16.03 5.09
N VAL A 13 -8.72 14.82 4.58
CA VAL A 13 -9.61 14.35 3.52
C VAL A 13 -10.86 13.80 4.16
N GLU A 14 -11.99 14.44 3.85
CA GLU A 14 -13.29 13.95 4.29
C GLU A 14 -13.79 12.89 3.33
N ILE A 15 -14.07 11.72 3.88
CA ILE A 15 -14.67 10.63 3.12
C ILE A 15 -16.00 10.32 3.80
N PRO A 16 -17.08 10.22 3.02
CA PRO A 16 -18.38 9.88 3.59
C PRO A 16 -18.28 8.60 4.42
N LYS A 17 -18.79 8.63 5.63
CA LYS A 17 -18.73 7.48 6.55
C LYS A 17 -19.37 6.22 5.96
N ALA A 18 -20.27 6.38 5.00
CA ALA A 18 -20.90 5.26 4.33
C ALA A 18 -19.90 4.38 3.56
N PHE A 19 -18.74 4.91 3.19
CA PHE A 19 -17.68 4.16 2.53
C PHE A 19 -16.77 3.44 3.52
N LEU A 20 -16.89 3.72 4.80
CA LEU A 20 -16.06 3.12 5.85
C LEU A 20 -16.92 2.11 6.61
N LYS A 21 -16.63 0.85 6.45
CA LYS A 21 -17.44 -0.24 7.02
C LYS A 21 -17.23 -0.46 8.51
N ASN A 22 -16.14 0.09 9.06
CA ASN A 22 -15.74 -0.09 10.44
C ASN A 22 -15.49 1.28 11.08
N ASP A 23 -14.96 1.26 12.29
CA ASP A 23 -14.56 2.45 13.01
C ASP A 23 -13.64 3.33 12.13
N PRO A 24 -14.00 4.61 11.89
CA PRO A 24 -13.18 5.51 11.09
C PRO A 24 -11.74 5.65 11.57
N ASP A 25 -11.45 5.44 12.85
CA ASP A 25 -10.11 5.52 13.41
C ASP A 25 -9.19 4.41 12.89
N LYS A 26 -9.74 3.38 12.25
CA LYS A 26 -8.99 2.28 11.67
C LYS A 26 -8.61 2.51 10.22
N TYR A 27 -8.90 3.67 9.69
CA TYR A 27 -8.62 4.01 8.30
C TYR A 27 -7.59 5.12 8.22
N LEU A 28 -6.69 4.98 7.26
CA LEU A 28 -5.70 6.00 6.91
C LEU A 28 -5.95 6.43 5.47
N VAL A 29 -5.70 7.70 5.20
CA VAL A 29 -5.92 8.25 3.87
C VAL A 29 -4.60 8.80 3.34
N PHE A 30 -4.21 8.35 2.15
CA PHE A 30 -2.98 8.76 1.51
C PHE A 30 -3.25 9.29 0.12
N ARG A 31 -2.43 10.27 -0.29
CA ARG A 31 -2.33 10.67 -1.69
C ARG A 31 -1.18 9.91 -2.32
N VAL A 32 -1.43 9.32 -3.47
CA VAL A 32 -0.40 8.59 -4.22
C VAL A 32 0.57 9.57 -4.87
N ASN A 33 1.86 9.35 -4.66
CA ASN A 33 2.92 10.13 -5.26
C ASN A 33 3.88 9.16 -5.94
N GLY A 34 3.56 8.77 -7.17
CA GLY A 34 4.34 7.81 -7.92
C GLY A 34 3.51 7.08 -8.96
N ARG A 35 4.16 6.21 -9.72
CA ARG A 35 3.58 5.53 -10.87
C ARG A 35 3.69 4.01 -10.84
N SER A 36 4.20 3.43 -9.76
CA SER A 36 4.47 1.99 -9.71
C SER A 36 3.21 1.14 -9.81
N MET A 37 2.05 1.71 -9.55
CA MET A 37 0.77 0.99 -9.59
C MET A 37 -0.08 1.36 -10.80
N GLU A 38 0.45 2.13 -11.74
CA GLU A 38 -0.25 2.40 -13.00
C GLU A 38 -0.36 1.12 -13.83
N PRO A 39 -1.43 0.93 -14.57
CA PRO A 39 -2.56 1.84 -14.78
C PRO A 39 -3.68 1.74 -13.74
N LEU A 40 -3.56 0.87 -12.75
CA LEU A 40 -4.60 0.65 -11.75
C LEU A 40 -4.77 1.89 -10.87
N ILE A 41 -3.67 2.42 -10.36
CA ILE A 41 -3.66 3.58 -9.48
C ILE A 41 -2.71 4.60 -10.08
N HIS A 42 -3.19 5.83 -10.23
CA HIS A 42 -2.44 6.91 -10.84
C HIS A 42 -1.87 7.85 -9.80
N ASN A 43 -0.81 8.57 -10.18
CA ASN A 43 -0.30 9.67 -9.38
C ASN A 43 -1.43 10.64 -9.03
N ALA A 44 -1.44 11.13 -7.80
CA ALA A 44 -2.44 12.02 -7.21
C ALA A 44 -3.79 11.36 -6.87
N ASP A 45 -3.96 10.08 -7.16
CA ASP A 45 -5.12 9.36 -6.64
C ASP A 45 -5.11 9.36 -5.11
N VAL A 46 -6.28 9.30 -4.50
CA VAL A 46 -6.44 9.16 -3.06
C VAL A 46 -6.82 7.72 -2.76
N VAL A 47 -6.12 7.12 -1.82
CA VAL A 47 -6.41 5.76 -1.38
C VAL A 47 -6.75 5.74 0.10
N VAL A 48 -7.73 4.94 0.44
CA VAL A 48 -8.13 4.70 1.83
C VAL A 48 -7.62 3.32 2.22
N ILE A 49 -6.86 3.29 3.28
CA ILE A 49 -6.19 2.07 3.76
C ILE A 49 -6.86 1.66 5.06
N ARG A 50 -7.38 0.45 5.10
CA ARG A 50 -7.86 -0.16 6.35
C ARG A 50 -6.64 -0.68 7.11
N SER A 51 -6.42 -0.13 8.28
CA SER A 51 -5.24 -0.40 9.09
C SER A 51 -5.25 -1.84 9.61
N THR A 52 -4.19 -2.57 9.36
CA THR A 52 -3.96 -3.90 9.92
C THR A 52 -2.47 -4.20 9.89
N PRO A 53 -1.89 -4.76 10.97
CA PRO A 53 -0.48 -5.17 10.96
C PRO A 53 -0.26 -6.59 10.45
N MET A 54 -1.33 -7.34 10.18
CA MET A 54 -1.25 -8.77 9.86
C MET A 54 -1.03 -8.96 8.37
N TRP A 55 0.13 -9.47 8.00
CA TRP A 55 0.48 -9.70 6.60
C TRP A 55 -0.52 -10.60 5.86
N ASP A 56 -1.06 -11.60 6.53
CA ASP A 56 -2.03 -12.51 5.91
C ASP A 56 -3.31 -11.80 5.46
N ASP A 57 -3.69 -10.71 6.12
CA ASP A 57 -4.84 -9.91 5.69
C ASP A 57 -4.61 -9.23 4.35
N GLY A 58 -3.35 -9.01 3.98
CA GLY A 58 -2.98 -8.34 2.76
C GLY A 58 -2.59 -9.26 1.62
N ASP A 59 -2.59 -10.56 1.83
CA ASP A 59 -2.16 -11.50 0.80
C ASP A 59 -3.00 -11.35 -0.47
N ASN A 60 -2.30 -11.17 -1.59
CA ASN A 60 -2.89 -11.00 -2.92
C ASN A 60 -3.74 -9.73 -3.06
N LYS A 61 -3.47 -8.72 -2.24
CA LYS A 61 -4.20 -7.45 -2.22
C LYS A 61 -3.24 -6.27 -2.34
N VAL A 62 -3.77 -5.13 -2.78
CA VAL A 62 -3.02 -3.88 -2.77
C VAL A 62 -2.94 -3.36 -1.34
N CYS A 63 -1.74 -3.10 -0.90
CA CYS A 63 -1.46 -2.74 0.49
C CYS A 63 -0.51 -1.55 0.58
N ALA A 64 -0.64 -0.81 1.68
CA ALA A 64 0.35 0.17 2.07
C ALA A 64 1.37 -0.53 2.97
N VAL A 65 2.63 -0.40 2.62
CA VAL A 65 3.75 -1.07 3.29
C VAL A 65 4.79 -0.02 3.68
N ARG A 66 5.24 -0.08 4.92
CA ARG A 66 6.32 0.78 5.39
C ARG A 66 7.65 0.07 5.16
N THR A 67 8.56 0.77 4.51
CA THR A 67 9.94 0.32 4.31
C THR A 67 10.89 1.36 4.91
N ASP A 68 12.18 1.10 4.84
CA ASP A 68 13.21 2.07 5.25
C ASP A 68 13.22 3.34 4.37
N GLU A 69 12.66 3.27 3.19
CA GLU A 69 12.56 4.41 2.26
C GLU A 69 11.25 5.20 2.40
N GLY A 70 10.32 4.72 3.22
CA GLY A 70 9.03 5.36 3.42
C GLY A 70 7.87 4.40 3.22
N ILE A 71 6.69 4.95 2.94
CA ILE A 71 5.48 4.17 2.73
C ILE A 71 5.25 4.00 1.24
N THR A 72 5.06 2.77 0.79
CA THR A 72 4.80 2.45 -0.60
C THR A 72 3.52 1.64 -0.75
N LEU A 73 2.90 1.73 -1.92
CA LEU A 73 1.70 0.95 -2.26
C LEU A 73 2.11 -0.14 -3.25
N LYS A 74 1.82 -1.37 -2.92
CA LYS A 74 2.18 -2.53 -3.76
C LYS A 74 1.16 -3.63 -3.58
N LYS A 75 1.08 -4.53 -4.56
CA LYS A 75 0.38 -5.78 -4.36
C LYS A 75 1.26 -6.69 -3.51
N VAL A 76 0.73 -7.16 -2.40
CA VAL A 76 1.43 -8.06 -1.50
C VAL A 76 1.13 -9.50 -1.90
N ILE A 77 2.14 -10.32 -1.98
CA ILE A 77 2.02 -11.75 -2.22
C ILE A 77 2.83 -12.45 -1.14
N ILE A 78 2.17 -13.32 -0.37
CA ILE A 78 2.83 -14.11 0.66
C ILE A 78 3.23 -15.45 0.06
N ASP A 79 4.51 -15.70 -0.01
CA ASP A 79 5.04 -16.99 -0.46
C ASP A 79 5.33 -17.84 0.79
N HIS A 80 4.34 -18.62 1.20
CA HIS A 80 4.44 -19.46 2.40
C HIS A 80 5.48 -20.55 2.25
N LYS A 81 5.69 -21.05 1.03
CA LYS A 81 6.62 -22.13 0.77
C LYS A 81 8.07 -21.68 0.98
N MET A 82 8.40 -20.50 0.50
CA MET A 82 9.75 -19.92 0.61
C MET A 82 9.89 -18.98 1.80
N GLU A 83 8.83 -18.80 2.56
CA GLU A 83 8.80 -17.90 3.74
C GLU A 83 9.27 -16.49 3.40
N ARG A 84 8.67 -15.90 2.36
CA ARG A 84 9.03 -14.55 1.93
C ARG A 84 7.81 -13.76 1.50
N ILE A 85 7.99 -12.44 1.46
CA ILE A 85 6.96 -11.50 1.05
C ILE A 85 7.40 -10.86 -0.26
N ILE A 86 6.50 -10.85 -1.24
CA ILE A 86 6.76 -10.24 -2.53
C ILE A 86 5.91 -8.98 -2.61
N LEU A 87 6.56 -7.85 -2.89
CA LEU A 87 5.91 -6.57 -3.14
C LEU A 87 5.95 -6.30 -4.63
N GLN A 88 4.80 -6.39 -5.27
CA GLN A 88 4.68 -6.35 -6.73
C GLN A 88 4.03 -5.05 -7.20
N PRO A 89 4.71 -4.27 -8.04
CA PRO A 89 4.09 -3.15 -8.73
C PRO A 89 3.19 -3.66 -9.87
N PHE A 90 2.21 -2.87 -10.28
CA PHE A 90 1.45 -3.14 -11.51
C PHE A 90 2.16 -2.58 -12.73
N ASN A 91 2.92 -1.51 -12.58
CA ASN A 91 3.69 -0.93 -13.67
C ASN A 91 4.95 -1.75 -13.91
N MET A 92 5.08 -2.28 -15.11
CA MET A 92 6.20 -3.17 -15.45
C MET A 92 7.55 -2.45 -15.53
N ASP A 93 7.56 -1.12 -15.53
CA ASP A 93 8.80 -0.34 -15.48
C ASP A 93 9.44 -0.35 -14.10
N PHE A 94 8.73 -0.83 -13.10
CA PHE A 94 9.21 -0.90 -11.71
C PHE A 94 9.52 -2.34 -11.33
N SER A 95 10.49 -2.50 -10.45
CA SER A 95 10.97 -3.82 -10.05
C SER A 95 10.14 -4.41 -8.92
N VAL A 96 10.00 -5.73 -8.94
CA VAL A 96 9.46 -6.49 -7.81
C VAL A 96 10.47 -6.46 -6.66
N LEU A 97 10.00 -6.26 -5.44
CA LEU A 97 10.83 -6.35 -4.24
C LEU A 97 10.51 -7.64 -3.50
N ILE A 98 11.52 -8.45 -3.26
CA ILE A 98 11.39 -9.70 -2.51
C ILE A 98 12.03 -9.53 -1.15
N ILE A 99 11.26 -9.82 -0.10
CA ILE A 99 11.70 -9.69 1.28
C ILE A 99 11.74 -11.07 1.90
N ASP A 100 12.95 -11.53 2.19
CA ASP A 100 13.16 -12.83 2.81
C ASP A 100 12.85 -12.80 4.30
N SER A 101 12.71 -13.96 4.91
CA SER A 101 12.30 -14.08 6.32
C SER A 101 13.24 -13.36 7.29
N ASP A 102 14.52 -13.26 6.98
CA ASP A 102 15.50 -12.55 7.80
C ASP A 102 15.40 -11.02 7.66
N GLN A 103 14.67 -10.53 6.65
CA GLN A 103 14.49 -9.11 6.37
C GLN A 103 13.11 -8.58 6.75
N THR A 104 12.23 -9.44 7.25
CA THR A 104 10.84 -9.03 7.53
C THR A 104 10.72 -8.01 8.65
N SER A 105 11.73 -7.88 9.51
CA SER A 105 11.74 -6.84 10.53
C SER A 105 11.98 -5.44 9.99
N GLU A 106 12.46 -5.31 8.76
CA GLU A 106 12.75 -4.03 8.11
C GLU A 106 11.52 -3.44 7.42
N VAL A 107 10.46 -4.20 7.29
CA VAL A 107 9.22 -3.80 6.65
C VAL A 107 8.04 -4.11 7.55
N SER A 108 6.99 -3.33 7.42
CA SER A 108 5.75 -3.59 8.16
C SER A 108 4.55 -3.28 7.29
N LEU A 109 3.50 -4.06 7.46
CA LEU A 109 2.23 -3.81 6.82
C LEU A 109 1.52 -2.68 7.55
N ILE A 110 1.10 -1.65 6.82
CA ILE A 110 0.27 -0.58 7.36
C ILE A 110 -1.19 -0.96 7.23
N GLY A 111 -1.57 -1.48 6.09
CA GLY A 111 -2.94 -1.92 5.89
C GLY A 111 -3.25 -2.25 4.45
N VAL A 112 -4.51 -2.55 4.20
CA VAL A 112 -5.05 -3.00 2.92
C VAL A 112 -5.87 -1.89 2.30
N MET A 113 -5.70 -1.65 1.00
CA MET A 113 -6.50 -0.67 0.29
C MET A 113 -7.97 -1.09 0.28
N SER A 114 -8.82 -0.18 0.74
CA SER A 114 -10.25 -0.41 0.84
C SER A 114 -11.02 0.41 -0.19
N LEU A 115 -10.49 1.56 -0.60
CA LEU A 115 -11.16 2.46 -1.53
C LEU A 115 -10.11 3.28 -2.28
N GLN A 116 -10.41 3.57 -3.53
CA GLN A 116 -9.59 4.44 -4.38
C GLN A 116 -10.48 5.52 -4.97
N LEU A 117 -10.01 6.76 -4.92
CA LEU A 117 -10.71 7.91 -5.46
C LEU A 117 -9.81 8.66 -6.43
N ARG A 118 -10.36 9.07 -7.55
CA ARG A 118 -9.67 9.92 -8.50
C ARG A 118 -10.48 11.19 -8.72
N VAL A 119 -9.80 12.31 -8.56
CA VAL A 119 -10.42 13.62 -8.78
C VAL A 119 -10.08 14.08 -10.19
N PHE A 120 -11.07 14.44 -10.93
CA PHE A 120 -10.95 14.94 -12.29
C PHE A 120 -11.10 16.44 -12.34
#